data_20334da0932aaa00a74a56b34f3cdd4f
#
_entry.id   20334da0932aaa00a74a56b34f3cdd4f
#
_cell.length_a   1.000
_cell.length_b   1.000
_cell.length_c   1.000
_cell.angle_alpha   90.00
_cell.angle_beta   90.00
_cell.angle_gamma   90.00
#
_symmetry.space_group_name_H-M   'P 1'
#
loop_
_entity.id
_entity.type
_entity.pdbx_description
1 polymer ?
#
loop_
_entity_poly.entity_id
_entity_poly.type
_entity_poly.pdbx_seq_one_letter_code
_entity_poly.pdbx_strand_id
1 'polypeptide(L)'
;MPDPLNATFAALSDPTRRAILARLALGETSVKELSEPFSISAPSITKHLKVLEHAGLITRSRDAQWRPCRLEAAPLRAVSEWVENYRRLWEEKFASLDDYLSDLQKKEKRHARTKR
;
A
#
# COMPACT_ATOMS: atom_id res chain seq x y z
N MET A 1 -19.51 3.80 17.24
CA MET A 1 -18.12 3.28 17.32
C MET A 1 -17.32 3.72 16.12
N PRO A 2 -16.05 4.12 16.30
CA PRO A 2 -15.23 4.44 15.15
C PRO A 2 -15.00 3.18 14.30
N ASP A 3 -15.11 3.36 13.00
CA ASP A 3 -14.84 2.30 12.04
C ASP A 3 -13.33 2.03 11.98
N PRO A 4 -12.86 0.79 12.20
CA PRO A 4 -11.44 0.46 12.08
C PRO A 4 -10.82 0.86 10.74
N LEU A 5 -11.60 0.84 9.66
CA LEU A 5 -11.12 1.28 8.35
C LEU A 5 -10.73 2.76 8.34
N ASN A 6 -11.41 3.60 9.11
CA ASN A 6 -11.07 5.02 9.18
C ASN A 6 -9.64 5.23 9.69
N ALA A 7 -9.27 4.54 10.76
CA ALA A 7 -7.92 4.63 11.31
C ALA A 7 -6.88 4.09 10.31
N THR A 8 -7.19 3.01 9.64
CA THR A 8 -6.31 2.42 8.64
C THR A 8 -6.09 3.37 7.46
N PHE A 9 -7.17 3.92 6.89
CA PHE A 9 -7.06 4.86 5.78
C PHE A 9 -6.31 6.13 6.18
N ALA A 10 -6.57 6.65 7.38
CA ALA A 10 -5.85 7.82 7.87
C ALA A 10 -4.34 7.54 7.97
N ALA A 11 -3.97 6.38 8.50
CA ALA A 11 -2.57 5.97 8.59
C ALA A 11 -1.93 5.82 7.21
N LEU A 12 -2.66 5.29 6.23
CA LEU A 12 -2.17 5.08 4.88
C LEU A 12 -2.13 6.35 4.03
N SER A 13 -2.69 7.45 4.52
CA SER A 13 -2.75 8.69 3.74
C SER A 13 -1.41 9.44 3.63
N ASP A 14 -0.40 9.02 4.37
CA ASP A 14 0.92 9.64 4.38
C ASP A 14 1.94 8.78 3.64
N PRO A 15 2.72 9.35 2.70
CA PRO A 15 3.68 8.56 1.91
C PRO A 15 4.82 7.97 2.75
N THR A 16 5.26 8.67 3.81
CA THR A 16 6.30 8.15 4.69
C THR A 16 5.81 6.92 5.43
N ARG A 17 4.58 6.95 5.93
CA ARG A 17 3.99 5.80 6.60
C ARG A 17 3.82 4.61 5.67
N ARG A 18 3.40 4.84 4.41
CA ARG A 18 3.34 3.76 3.43
C ARG A 18 4.73 3.17 3.14
N ALA A 19 5.77 4.00 3.08
CA ALA A 19 7.14 3.53 2.89
C ALA A 19 7.64 2.71 4.07
N ILE A 20 7.28 3.09 5.28
CA ILE A 20 7.59 2.33 6.50
C ILE A 20 6.95 0.93 6.42
N LEU A 21 5.68 0.86 6.06
CA LEU A 21 4.98 -0.42 5.91
C LEU A 21 5.63 -1.29 4.82
N ALA A 22 6.02 -0.69 3.71
CA ALA A 22 6.69 -1.41 2.63
C ALA A 22 8.02 -2.03 3.11
N ARG A 23 8.77 -1.30 3.93
CA ARG A 23 10.00 -1.83 4.53
C ARG A 23 9.70 -2.99 5.48
N LEU A 24 8.69 -2.84 6.33
CA LEU A 24 8.31 -3.87 7.29
C LEU A 24 7.71 -5.11 6.64
N ALA A 25 7.18 -4.99 5.43
CA ALA A 25 6.71 -6.13 4.67
C ALA A 25 7.84 -7.08 4.28
N LEU A 26 9.07 -6.60 4.26
CA LEU A 26 10.27 -7.40 4.00
C LEU A 26 10.75 -8.16 5.24
N GLY A 27 10.27 -7.80 6.42
CA GLY A 27 10.62 -8.43 7.68
C GLY A 27 10.71 -7.40 8.80
N GLU A 28 10.62 -7.88 10.05
CA GLU A 28 10.73 -6.99 11.20
C GLU A 28 12.10 -6.32 11.26
N THR A 29 12.14 -5.12 11.81
CA THR A 29 13.37 -4.35 11.95
C THR A 29 13.26 -3.41 13.14
N SER A 30 14.41 -2.89 13.60
CA SER A 30 14.43 -1.92 14.70
C SER A 30 14.00 -0.53 14.23
N VAL A 31 13.56 0.29 15.17
CA VAL A 31 13.23 1.70 14.90
C VAL A 31 14.44 2.42 14.28
N LYS A 32 15.63 2.14 14.77
CA LYS A 32 16.86 2.77 14.28
C LYS A 32 17.10 2.44 12.80
N GLU A 33 17.04 1.17 12.42
CA GLU A 33 17.22 0.74 11.04
C GLU A 33 16.11 1.28 10.15
N LEU A 34 14.91 1.34 10.69
CA LEU A 34 13.75 1.84 9.96
C LEU A 34 13.88 3.32 9.62
N SER A 35 14.48 4.11 10.51
CA SER A 35 14.63 5.56 10.33
C SER A 35 15.77 5.95 9.40
N GLU A 36 16.77 5.09 9.21
CA GLU A 36 17.98 5.40 8.42
C GLU A 36 17.69 5.88 6.98
N PRO A 37 16.82 5.22 6.20
CA PRO A 37 16.56 5.66 4.83
C PRO A 37 15.73 6.95 4.72
N PHE A 38 15.16 7.42 5.82
CA PHE A 38 14.36 8.64 5.82
C PHE A 38 15.19 9.80 6.38
N SER A 39 15.25 10.91 5.63
CA SER A 39 15.97 12.10 6.07
C SER A 39 15.12 12.94 7.03
N ILE A 40 14.53 12.30 8.03
CA ILE A 40 13.68 12.97 9.02
C ILE A 40 14.18 12.64 10.43
N SER A 41 13.81 13.48 11.39
CA SER A 41 14.26 13.33 12.77
C SER A 41 13.65 12.09 13.44
N ALA A 42 14.34 11.58 14.47
CA ALA A 42 13.82 10.47 15.28
C ALA A 42 12.44 10.76 15.89
N PRO A 43 12.17 11.99 16.42
CA PRO A 43 10.80 12.30 16.88
C PRO A 43 9.75 12.22 15.78
N SER A 44 10.06 12.59 14.54
CA SER A 44 9.13 12.49 13.43
C SER A 44 8.83 11.04 13.07
N ILE A 45 9.85 10.17 13.02
CA ILE A 45 9.66 8.73 12.82
C ILE A 45 8.76 8.17 13.93
N THR A 46 9.04 8.54 15.19
CA THR A 46 8.25 8.07 16.33
C THR A 46 6.78 8.44 16.21
N LYS A 47 6.47 9.64 15.72
CA LYS A 47 5.08 10.06 15.48
C LYS A 47 4.41 9.18 14.42
N HIS A 48 5.10 8.91 13.32
CA HIS A 48 4.56 8.02 12.28
C HIS A 48 4.32 6.60 12.80
N LEU A 49 5.25 6.08 13.61
CA LEU A 49 5.10 4.76 14.21
C LEU A 49 3.93 4.70 15.17
N LYS A 50 3.69 5.74 15.95
CA LYS A 50 2.54 5.80 16.86
C LYS A 50 1.21 5.77 16.09
N VAL A 51 1.13 6.50 14.98
CA VAL A 51 -0.08 6.48 14.13
C VAL A 51 -0.31 5.08 13.58
N LEU A 52 0.73 4.43 13.08
CA LEU A 52 0.65 3.07 12.54
C LEU A 52 0.28 2.05 13.62
N GLU A 53 0.86 2.18 14.80
CA GLU A 53 0.58 1.30 15.94
C GLU A 53 -0.87 1.46 16.40
N HIS A 54 -1.34 2.71 16.51
CA HIS A 54 -2.72 3.00 16.90
C HIS A 54 -3.73 2.43 15.91
N ALA A 55 -3.40 2.41 14.63
CA ALA A 55 -4.24 1.82 13.59
C ALA A 55 -4.14 0.29 13.54
N GLY A 56 -3.29 -0.31 14.36
CA GLY A 56 -3.10 -1.76 14.38
C GLY A 56 -2.29 -2.31 13.21
N LEU A 57 -1.60 -1.43 12.47
CA LEU A 57 -0.81 -1.81 11.29
C LEU A 57 0.58 -2.33 11.65
N ILE A 58 1.07 -1.97 12.83
CA ILE A 58 2.36 -2.46 13.34
C ILE A 58 2.24 -2.79 14.82
N THR A 59 3.13 -3.67 15.27
CA THR A 59 3.38 -3.90 16.71
C THR A 59 4.84 -3.61 16.98
N ARG A 60 5.11 -3.12 18.18
CA ARG A 60 6.48 -2.86 18.63
C ARG A 60 6.73 -3.66 19.90
N SER A 61 7.78 -4.49 19.89
CA SER A 61 8.19 -5.20 21.09
C SER A 61 8.96 -4.23 21.99
N ARG A 62 8.62 -4.25 23.28
CA ARG A 62 9.31 -3.43 24.30
C ARG A 62 10.26 -4.26 25.14
N ASP A 63 10.26 -5.56 24.94
CA ASP A 63 11.01 -6.51 25.77
C ASP A 63 12.47 -6.63 25.31
N ALA A 64 12.78 -6.35 24.05
CA ALA A 64 14.12 -6.41 23.51
C ALA A 64 14.74 -5.03 23.45
N GLN A 65 16.05 -4.92 23.68
CA GLN A 65 16.77 -3.66 23.62
C GLN A 65 16.69 -3.00 22.25
N TRP A 66 16.65 -3.79 21.19
CA TRP A 66 16.59 -3.29 19.81
C TRP A 66 15.17 -2.94 19.37
N ARG A 67 14.19 -3.23 20.20
CA ARG A 67 12.76 -2.84 20.02
C ARG A 67 12.26 -3.02 18.59
N PRO A 68 12.11 -4.29 18.14
CA PRO A 68 11.69 -4.53 16.75
C PRO A 68 10.26 -4.07 16.49
N CYS A 69 10.06 -3.56 15.28
CA CYS A 69 8.75 -3.26 14.72
C CYS A 69 8.37 -4.36 13.75
N ARG A 70 7.12 -4.78 13.77
CA ARG A 70 6.60 -5.83 12.91
C ARG A 70 5.30 -5.38 12.27
N LEU A 71 5.15 -5.68 10.97
CA LEU A 71 3.92 -5.44 10.26
C LEU A 71 2.81 -6.38 10.74
N GLU A 72 1.63 -5.81 10.96
CA GLU A 72 0.41 -6.58 11.21
C GLU A 72 -0.48 -6.45 9.97
N ALA A 73 -0.72 -7.56 9.30
CA ALA A 73 -1.41 -7.57 8.02
C ALA A 73 -2.93 -7.43 8.12
N ALA A 74 -3.52 -7.69 9.28
CA ALA A 74 -4.98 -7.72 9.43
C ALA A 74 -5.70 -6.45 8.96
N PRO A 75 -5.24 -5.22 9.31
CA PRO A 75 -5.92 -4.02 8.80
C PRO A 75 -5.79 -3.86 7.28
N LEU A 76 -4.66 -4.29 6.69
CA LEU A 76 -4.49 -4.26 5.24
C LEU A 76 -5.41 -5.24 4.55
N ARG A 77 -5.65 -6.39 5.16
CA ARG A 77 -6.61 -7.37 4.66
C ARG A 77 -8.02 -6.78 4.65
N ALA A 78 -8.39 -6.05 5.70
CA ALA A 78 -9.69 -5.38 5.76
C ALA A 78 -9.85 -4.35 4.63
N VAL A 79 -8.79 -3.61 4.30
CA VAL A 79 -8.77 -2.68 3.16
C VAL A 79 -8.96 -3.45 1.85
N SER A 80 -8.24 -4.56 1.69
CA SER A 80 -8.36 -5.41 0.50
C SER A 80 -9.78 -5.94 0.32
N GLU A 81 -10.41 -6.39 1.41
CA GLU A 81 -11.78 -6.88 1.38
C GLU A 81 -12.76 -5.78 1.01
N TRP A 82 -12.56 -4.57 1.51
CA TRP A 82 -13.39 -3.42 1.17
C TRP A 82 -13.23 -3.08 -0.32
N VAL A 83 -12.01 -3.02 -0.82
CA VAL A 83 -11.73 -2.73 -2.23
C VAL A 83 -12.32 -3.80 -3.15
N GLU A 84 -12.37 -5.06 -2.69
CA GLU A 84 -12.94 -6.19 -3.45
C GLU A 84 -14.39 -5.93 -3.87
N ASN A 85 -15.15 -5.14 -3.09
CA ASN A 85 -16.52 -4.77 -3.44
C ASN A 85 -16.62 -4.00 -4.76
N TYR A 86 -15.52 -3.40 -5.19
CA TYR A 86 -15.45 -2.59 -6.40
C TYR A 86 -14.69 -3.29 -7.52
N ARG A 87 -14.24 -4.51 -7.29
CA ARG A 87 -13.42 -5.28 -8.25
C ARG A 87 -14.09 -5.41 -9.60
N ARG A 88 -15.36 -5.79 -9.62
CA ARG A 88 -16.12 -5.95 -10.85
C ARG A 88 -16.11 -4.67 -11.69
N LEU A 89 -16.24 -3.53 -11.03
CA LEU A 89 -16.28 -2.23 -11.70
C LEU A 89 -15.00 -1.96 -12.48
N TRP A 90 -13.85 -2.12 -11.85
CA TRP A 90 -12.59 -1.83 -12.57
C TRP A 90 -12.22 -2.94 -13.55
N GLU A 91 -12.53 -4.20 -13.26
CA GLU A 91 -12.29 -5.30 -14.20
C GLU A 91 -13.07 -5.11 -15.49
N GLU A 92 -14.33 -4.72 -15.41
CA GLU A 92 -15.15 -4.43 -16.58
C GLU A 92 -14.57 -3.27 -17.39
N LYS A 93 -14.11 -2.22 -16.74
CA LYS A 93 -13.49 -1.07 -17.40
C LYS A 93 -12.16 -1.43 -18.07
N PHE A 94 -11.32 -2.20 -17.40
CA PHE A 94 -10.06 -2.64 -17.97
C PHE A 94 -10.26 -3.62 -19.13
N ALA A 95 -11.21 -4.52 -19.01
CA ALA A 95 -11.57 -5.41 -20.12
C ALA A 95 -12.04 -4.62 -21.33
N SER A 96 -12.89 -3.61 -21.14
CA SER A 96 -13.36 -2.73 -22.22
C SER A 96 -12.20 -1.98 -22.84
N LEU A 97 -11.25 -1.51 -22.05
CA LEU A 97 -10.06 -0.82 -22.53
C LEU A 97 -9.18 -1.77 -23.34
N ASP A 98 -8.96 -2.98 -22.87
CA ASP A 98 -8.16 -3.98 -23.57
C ASP A 98 -8.79 -4.33 -24.92
N ASP A 99 -10.11 -4.50 -24.98
CA ASP A 99 -10.84 -4.73 -26.24
C ASP A 99 -10.67 -3.56 -27.19
N TYR A 100 -10.78 -2.34 -26.71
CA TYR A 100 -10.59 -1.14 -27.50
C TYR A 100 -9.17 -1.06 -28.09
N LEU A 101 -8.16 -1.30 -27.27
CA LEU A 101 -6.76 -1.29 -27.69
C LEU A 101 -6.49 -2.41 -28.71
N SER A 102 -7.07 -3.59 -28.50
CA SER A 102 -6.96 -4.71 -29.45
C SER A 102 -7.55 -4.33 -30.80
N ASP A 103 -8.73 -3.71 -30.82
CA ASP A 103 -9.38 -3.26 -32.04
C ASP A 103 -8.56 -2.18 -32.79
N LEU A 104 -7.95 -1.27 -32.04
CA LEU A 104 -7.06 -0.27 -32.62
C LEU A 104 -5.85 -0.92 -33.29
N GLN A 105 -5.25 -1.91 -32.64
CA GLN A 105 -4.11 -2.64 -33.20
C GLN A 105 -4.49 -3.39 -34.47
N LYS A 106 -5.67 -4.01 -34.52
CA LYS A 106 -6.20 -4.67 -35.71
C LYS A 106 -6.38 -3.69 -36.86
N LYS A 107 -6.94 -2.51 -36.58
CA LYS A 107 -7.11 -1.45 -37.58
C LYS A 107 -5.78 -0.98 -38.12
N GLU A 108 -4.78 -0.80 -37.27
CA GLU A 108 -3.43 -0.40 -37.68
C GLU A 108 -2.79 -1.44 -38.60
N LYS A 109 -2.92 -2.72 -38.27
CA LYS A 109 -2.40 -3.82 -39.08
C LYS A 109 -3.07 -3.86 -40.45
N ARG A 110 -4.38 -3.69 -40.51
CA ARG A 110 -5.12 -3.64 -41.77
C ARG A 110 -4.66 -2.46 -42.61
N HIS A 111 -4.50 -1.28 -42.01
CA HIS A 111 -4.06 -0.08 -42.67
C HIS A 111 -2.64 -0.22 -43.24
N ALA A 112 -1.74 -0.82 -42.46
CA ALA A 112 -0.39 -1.12 -42.92
C ALA A 112 -0.35 -2.06 -44.11
N ARG A 113 -1.26 -3.09 -44.13
CA ARG A 113 -1.36 -4.02 -45.25
C ARG A 113 -1.90 -3.37 -46.54
N THR A 114 -2.82 -2.41 -46.42
CA THR A 114 -3.41 -1.73 -47.58
C THR A 114 -2.52 -0.66 -48.15
N LYS A 115 -1.48 -0.22 -47.48
CA LYS A 115 -0.52 0.76 -47.96
C LYS A 115 0.60 0.20 -48.84
N ARG A 116 0.61 -1.08 -49.10
CA ARG A 116 1.60 -1.70 -50.00
C ARG A 116 1.17 -1.61 -51.45
#